data_83e7bddb1ca50b8ae0acf0f2de465c49
#
_entry.id   83e7bddb1ca50b8ae0acf0f2de465c49
#
_cell.length_a   1.000
_cell.length_b   1.000
_cell.length_c   1.000
_cell.angle_alpha   90.00
_cell.angle_beta   90.00
_cell.angle_gamma   90.00
#
_symmetry.space_group_name_H-M   'P 1'
#
loop_
_entity.id
_entity.type
_entity.pdbx_description
1 polymer ?
#
loop_
_entity_poly.entity_id
_entity_poly.type
_entity_poly.pdbx_seq_one_letter_code
_entity_poly.pdbx_strand_id
1 'polypeptide(L)'
;MSLASGRVVDLRVRLGDDVKKGQLLLRIQSSDATGAIADYRKAQADDTLAKTQLDRARELYDRGAIAKKDLEVAQDAADKSGVDVQNTSERLRLLGINPADSLKTGSIVDVFAPVSGTITEQNITNAAGVKTLDNSPNLLTISDLSRVWILCDVNENDLPAVRMGDKAEIRATAYPNDVLTGRVSNIGAILDPNLRTAKVRVELPNPGLLRVGMFATATFHAQKQVTRVVVPASAVMHLRDRDWVYVSKGGEAVERRMVVAGQMLPDKMQEIISGLGAGERVFTDALVLQTTIEQ
;
A
#
# COMPACT_ATOMS: atom_id res chain seq x y z
N MET A 1 -6.30 -13.28 -9.36
CA MET A 1 -6.05 -14.58 -10.02
C MET A 1 -7.30 -14.95 -10.82
N SER A 2 -7.16 -15.59 -12.00
CA SER A 2 -8.30 -16.17 -12.70
C SER A 2 -8.72 -17.46 -11.99
N LEU A 3 -10.03 -17.63 -11.80
CA LEU A 3 -10.61 -18.84 -11.19
C LEU A 3 -10.63 -20.03 -12.15
N ALA A 4 -10.44 -19.79 -13.45
CA ALA A 4 -10.50 -20.80 -14.51
C ALA A 4 -9.51 -20.49 -15.63
N SER A 5 -8.95 -21.54 -16.24
CA SER A 5 -8.14 -21.41 -17.46
C SER A 5 -9.05 -21.26 -18.68
N GLY A 6 -8.62 -20.55 -19.71
CA GLY A 6 -9.41 -20.39 -20.90
C GLY A 6 -8.95 -19.26 -21.81
N ARG A 7 -9.85 -18.81 -22.68
CA ARG A 7 -9.63 -17.68 -23.60
C ARG A 7 -10.53 -16.52 -23.21
N VAL A 8 -10.00 -15.30 -23.18
CA VAL A 8 -10.80 -14.10 -23.02
C VAL A 8 -11.64 -13.86 -24.26
N VAL A 9 -12.95 -13.80 -24.08
CA VAL A 9 -13.90 -13.54 -25.16
C VAL A 9 -14.45 -12.11 -25.15
N ASP A 10 -14.45 -11.47 -23.99
CA ASP A 10 -14.93 -10.10 -23.83
C ASP A 10 -14.14 -9.41 -22.71
N LEU A 11 -13.53 -8.28 -23.01
CA LEU A 11 -12.81 -7.43 -22.03
C LEU A 11 -13.51 -6.08 -22.00
N ARG A 12 -14.09 -5.73 -20.85
CA ARG A 12 -14.96 -4.55 -20.67
C ARG A 12 -14.29 -3.37 -20.01
N VAL A 13 -13.04 -3.50 -19.65
CA VAL A 13 -12.28 -2.49 -18.92
C VAL A 13 -10.93 -2.25 -19.57
N ARG A 14 -10.37 -1.07 -19.36
CA ARG A 14 -9.06 -0.64 -19.87
C ARG A 14 -8.20 -0.13 -18.75
N LEU A 15 -6.91 -0.05 -19.01
CA LEU A 15 -5.97 0.61 -18.11
C LEU A 15 -6.42 2.05 -17.82
N GLY A 16 -6.50 2.40 -16.53
CA GLY A 16 -6.94 3.71 -16.06
C GLY A 16 -8.43 3.84 -15.78
N ASP A 17 -9.25 2.82 -16.10
CA ASP A 17 -10.67 2.86 -15.80
C ASP A 17 -10.94 2.68 -14.29
N ASP A 18 -11.91 3.44 -13.78
CA ASP A 18 -12.42 3.25 -12.43
C ASP A 18 -13.50 2.18 -12.41
N VAL A 19 -13.35 1.22 -11.51
CA VAL A 19 -14.27 0.09 -11.36
C VAL A 19 -14.85 0.03 -9.95
N LYS A 20 -16.09 -0.46 -9.85
CA LYS A 20 -16.77 -0.69 -8.58
C LYS A 20 -16.72 -2.17 -8.22
N LYS A 21 -16.68 -2.48 -6.92
CA LYS A 21 -16.81 -3.86 -6.44
C LYS A 21 -18.05 -4.53 -7.05
N GLY A 22 -17.86 -5.73 -7.61
CA GLY A 22 -18.91 -6.48 -8.30
C GLY A 22 -19.17 -6.06 -9.75
N GLN A 23 -18.40 -5.12 -10.31
CA GLN A 23 -18.49 -4.77 -11.74
C GLN A 23 -17.86 -5.87 -12.58
N LEU A 24 -18.51 -6.24 -13.69
CA LEU A 24 -17.98 -7.20 -14.64
C LEU A 24 -16.77 -6.61 -15.38
N LEU A 25 -15.63 -7.28 -15.28
CA LEU A 25 -14.37 -6.87 -15.89
C LEU A 25 -14.13 -7.54 -17.24
N LEU A 26 -14.28 -8.87 -17.26
CA LEU A 26 -14.03 -9.66 -18.45
C LEU A 26 -14.80 -10.98 -18.41
N ARG A 27 -14.87 -11.65 -19.57
CA ARG A 27 -15.47 -12.97 -19.75
C ARG A 27 -14.42 -13.92 -20.30
N ILE A 28 -14.36 -15.12 -19.71
CA ILE A 28 -13.43 -16.18 -20.11
C ILE A 28 -14.24 -17.37 -20.60
N GLN A 29 -13.94 -17.86 -21.79
CA GLN A 29 -14.41 -19.16 -22.24
C GLN A 29 -13.48 -20.22 -21.69
N SER A 30 -13.99 -21.08 -20.81
CA SER A 30 -13.22 -22.06 -20.06
C SER A 30 -13.64 -23.50 -20.35
N SER A 31 -12.64 -24.35 -20.67
CA SER A 31 -12.83 -25.81 -20.75
C SER A 31 -13.09 -26.40 -19.37
N ASP A 32 -12.45 -25.84 -18.33
CA ASP A 32 -12.61 -26.33 -16.95
C ASP A 32 -14.04 -26.14 -16.47
N ALA A 33 -14.65 -25.00 -16.83
CA ALA A 33 -16.07 -24.71 -16.56
C ALA A 33 -16.97 -25.71 -17.27
N THR A 34 -16.69 -26.01 -18.55
CA THR A 34 -17.47 -26.99 -19.33
C THR A 34 -17.42 -28.37 -18.69
N GLY A 35 -16.23 -28.85 -18.30
CA GLY A 35 -16.04 -30.11 -17.59
C GLY A 35 -16.79 -30.17 -16.28
N ALA A 36 -16.63 -29.13 -15.44
CA ALA A 36 -17.31 -29.07 -14.14
C ALA A 36 -18.85 -29.04 -14.24
N ILE A 37 -19.40 -28.37 -15.28
CA ILE A 37 -20.83 -28.39 -15.56
C ILE A 37 -21.31 -29.79 -15.98
N ALA A 38 -20.53 -30.48 -16.81
CA ALA A 38 -20.86 -31.84 -17.23
C ALA A 38 -20.83 -32.83 -16.03
N ASP A 39 -19.81 -32.75 -15.19
CA ASP A 39 -19.68 -33.56 -13.97
C ASP A 39 -20.86 -33.33 -13.02
N TYR A 40 -21.25 -32.07 -12.79
CA TYR A 40 -22.38 -31.71 -11.94
C TYR A 40 -23.72 -32.27 -12.49
N ARG A 41 -23.96 -32.14 -13.79
CA ARG A 41 -25.17 -32.69 -14.44
C ARG A 41 -25.26 -34.19 -14.33
N LYS A 42 -24.12 -34.87 -14.50
CA LYS A 42 -24.02 -36.32 -14.31
C LYS A 42 -24.37 -36.68 -12.86
N ALA A 43 -23.74 -36.04 -11.87
CA ALA A 43 -24.02 -36.29 -10.46
C ALA A 43 -25.50 -36.05 -10.11
N GLN A 44 -26.14 -35.01 -10.68
CA GLN A 44 -27.59 -34.76 -10.47
C GLN A 44 -28.46 -35.90 -11.05
N ALA A 45 -28.11 -36.41 -12.24
CA ALA A 45 -28.86 -37.51 -12.87
C ALA A 45 -28.72 -38.80 -12.04
N ASP A 46 -27.52 -39.11 -11.58
CA ASP A 46 -27.23 -40.27 -10.75
C ASP A 46 -27.95 -40.16 -9.38
N ASP A 47 -27.96 -38.99 -8.76
CA ASP A 47 -28.69 -38.73 -7.50
C ASP A 47 -30.21 -38.90 -7.66
N THR A 48 -30.76 -38.37 -8.76
CA THR A 48 -32.20 -38.54 -9.06
C THR A 48 -32.55 -40.00 -9.24
N LEU A 49 -31.71 -40.77 -9.94
CA LEU A 49 -31.93 -42.21 -10.12
C LEU A 49 -31.84 -42.94 -8.77
N ALA A 50 -30.80 -42.69 -7.99
CA ALA A 50 -30.58 -43.33 -6.70
C ALA A 50 -31.72 -43.04 -5.71
N LYS A 51 -32.21 -41.81 -5.63
CA LYS A 51 -33.38 -41.44 -4.81
C LYS A 51 -34.65 -42.15 -5.27
N THR A 52 -34.87 -42.25 -6.56
CA THR A 52 -36.04 -43.00 -7.12
C THR A 52 -35.94 -44.49 -6.77
N GLN A 53 -34.75 -45.06 -6.82
CA GLN A 53 -34.51 -46.46 -6.42
C GLN A 53 -34.74 -46.68 -4.91
N LEU A 54 -34.25 -45.74 -4.09
CA LEU A 54 -34.48 -45.78 -2.65
C LEU A 54 -35.96 -45.69 -2.32
N ASP A 55 -36.72 -44.81 -2.94
CA ASP A 55 -38.16 -44.68 -2.67
C ASP A 55 -38.91 -45.98 -3.04
N ARG A 56 -38.56 -46.61 -4.16
CA ARG A 56 -39.11 -47.93 -4.51
C ARG A 56 -38.71 -49.00 -3.53
N ALA A 57 -37.44 -49.02 -3.09
CA ALA A 57 -36.97 -49.97 -2.09
C ALA A 57 -37.71 -49.82 -0.75
N ARG A 58 -37.99 -48.60 -0.31
CA ARG A 58 -38.79 -48.30 0.88
C ARG A 58 -40.21 -48.88 0.77
N GLU A 59 -40.89 -48.62 -0.35
CA GLU A 59 -42.23 -49.14 -0.60
C GLU A 59 -42.28 -50.68 -0.62
N LEU A 60 -41.28 -51.33 -1.23
CA LEU A 60 -41.19 -52.79 -1.26
C LEU A 60 -40.88 -53.40 0.09
N TYR A 61 -40.01 -52.76 0.88
CA TYR A 61 -39.67 -53.17 2.22
C TYR A 61 -40.90 -53.09 3.17
N ASP A 62 -41.64 -51.99 3.10
CA ASP A 62 -42.84 -51.76 3.89
C ASP A 62 -43.92 -52.82 3.60
N ARG A 63 -43.93 -53.36 2.37
CA ARG A 63 -44.82 -54.46 1.94
C ARG A 63 -44.21 -55.85 2.19
N GLY A 64 -43.02 -55.93 2.80
CA GLY A 64 -42.35 -57.21 3.10
C GLY A 64 -41.78 -57.94 1.86
N ALA A 65 -41.62 -57.21 0.72
CA ALA A 65 -41.21 -57.81 -0.57
C ALA A 65 -39.68 -57.89 -0.77
N ILE A 66 -38.89 -57.15 0.02
CA ILE A 66 -37.41 -57.17 -0.03
C ILE A 66 -36.81 -57.29 1.38
N ALA A 67 -35.54 -57.71 1.46
CA ALA A 67 -34.83 -57.79 2.72
C ALA A 67 -34.33 -56.38 3.17
N LYS A 68 -34.14 -56.22 4.48
CA LYS A 68 -33.59 -55.01 5.07
C LYS A 68 -32.25 -54.60 4.46
N LYS A 69 -31.41 -55.58 4.12
CA LYS A 69 -30.13 -55.38 3.44
C LYS A 69 -30.28 -54.66 2.13
N ASP A 70 -31.33 -54.97 1.34
CA ASP A 70 -31.52 -54.34 0.01
C ASP A 70 -31.96 -52.88 0.16
N LEU A 71 -32.75 -52.57 1.18
CA LEU A 71 -33.09 -51.19 1.55
C LEU A 71 -31.83 -50.38 1.98
N GLU A 72 -30.99 -51.00 2.84
CA GLU A 72 -29.77 -50.36 3.30
C GLU A 72 -28.79 -50.07 2.14
N VAL A 73 -28.68 -50.98 1.15
CA VAL A 73 -27.88 -50.76 -0.08
C VAL A 73 -28.44 -49.60 -0.91
N ALA A 74 -29.77 -49.50 -1.04
CA ALA A 74 -30.38 -48.40 -1.77
C ALA A 74 -30.18 -47.06 -1.05
N GLN A 75 -30.25 -47.06 0.29
CA GLN A 75 -29.97 -45.88 1.11
C GLN A 75 -28.52 -45.41 0.97
N ASP A 76 -27.56 -46.33 1.07
CA ASP A 76 -26.12 -46.02 0.91
C ASP A 76 -25.81 -45.45 -0.50
N ALA A 77 -26.47 -45.97 -1.54
CA ALA A 77 -26.33 -45.45 -2.90
C ALA A 77 -26.89 -44.02 -3.03
N ALA A 78 -28.04 -43.73 -2.42
CA ALA A 78 -28.60 -42.38 -2.42
C ALA A 78 -27.77 -41.38 -1.60
N ASP A 79 -27.22 -41.82 -0.48
CA ASP A 79 -26.33 -40.96 0.34
C ASP A 79 -25.05 -40.64 -0.39
N LYS A 80 -24.42 -41.61 -1.05
CA LYS A 80 -23.22 -41.39 -1.89
C LYS A 80 -23.47 -40.44 -3.04
N SER A 81 -24.56 -40.62 -3.80
CA SER A 81 -24.90 -39.75 -4.89
C SER A 81 -25.18 -38.32 -4.44
N GLY A 82 -25.79 -38.14 -3.23
CA GLY A 82 -25.97 -36.86 -2.64
C GLY A 82 -24.65 -36.12 -2.33
N VAL A 83 -23.65 -36.85 -1.83
CA VAL A 83 -22.30 -36.31 -1.59
C VAL A 83 -21.62 -35.91 -2.91
N ASP A 84 -21.78 -36.69 -3.98
CA ASP A 84 -21.22 -36.36 -5.30
C ASP A 84 -21.83 -35.07 -5.87
N VAL A 85 -23.13 -34.86 -5.72
CA VAL A 85 -23.79 -33.61 -6.09
C VAL A 85 -23.22 -32.42 -5.31
N GLN A 86 -22.99 -32.57 -3.99
CA GLN A 86 -22.38 -31.54 -3.17
C GLN A 86 -20.97 -31.20 -3.67
N ASN A 87 -20.12 -32.19 -3.83
CA ASN A 87 -18.73 -32.01 -4.27
C ASN A 87 -18.67 -31.29 -5.64
N THR A 88 -19.48 -31.73 -6.60
CA THR A 88 -19.50 -31.13 -7.92
C THR A 88 -20.10 -29.72 -7.91
N SER A 89 -21.09 -29.46 -7.05
CA SER A 89 -21.65 -28.11 -6.88
C SER A 89 -20.64 -27.14 -6.27
N GLU A 90 -19.84 -27.56 -5.28
CA GLU A 90 -18.76 -26.74 -4.70
C GLU A 90 -17.68 -26.44 -5.73
N ARG A 91 -17.31 -27.42 -6.58
CA ARG A 91 -16.37 -27.18 -7.68
C ARG A 91 -16.86 -26.11 -8.66
N LEU A 92 -18.18 -26.09 -8.99
CA LEU A 92 -18.76 -25.01 -9.80
C LEU A 92 -18.68 -23.65 -9.12
N ARG A 93 -18.98 -23.59 -7.79
CA ARG A 93 -18.89 -22.34 -7.02
C ARG A 93 -17.47 -21.80 -6.98
N LEU A 94 -16.46 -22.67 -6.82
CA LEU A 94 -15.03 -22.28 -6.87
C LEU A 94 -14.64 -21.68 -8.23
N LEU A 95 -15.29 -22.08 -9.31
CA LEU A 95 -15.13 -21.49 -10.64
C LEU A 95 -15.98 -20.22 -10.86
N GLY A 96 -16.71 -19.76 -9.83
CA GLY A 96 -17.58 -18.58 -9.93
C GLY A 96 -18.89 -18.85 -10.64
N ILE A 97 -19.29 -20.11 -10.83
CA ILE A 97 -20.52 -20.50 -11.50
C ILE A 97 -21.56 -20.91 -10.46
N ASN A 98 -22.73 -20.27 -10.53
CA ASN A 98 -23.85 -20.69 -9.71
C ASN A 98 -24.44 -22.02 -10.28
N PRO A 99 -24.52 -23.11 -9.48
CA PRO A 99 -25.10 -24.37 -9.94
C PRO A 99 -26.50 -24.24 -10.54
N ALA A 100 -27.33 -23.33 -10.03
CA ALA A 100 -28.69 -23.07 -10.54
C ALA A 100 -28.69 -22.49 -11.97
N ASP A 101 -27.65 -21.75 -12.34
CA ASP A 101 -27.51 -21.12 -13.65
C ASP A 101 -26.63 -21.92 -14.63
N SER A 102 -26.14 -23.09 -14.20
CA SER A 102 -25.23 -23.94 -14.98
C SER A 102 -25.78 -24.35 -16.36
N LEU A 103 -27.11 -24.34 -16.51
CA LEU A 103 -27.79 -24.61 -17.79
C LEU A 103 -27.75 -23.43 -18.79
N LYS A 104 -27.60 -22.20 -18.25
CA LYS A 104 -27.66 -20.96 -19.06
C LYS A 104 -26.30 -20.41 -19.38
N THR A 105 -25.31 -20.61 -18.49
CA THR A 105 -23.99 -19.95 -18.51
C THR A 105 -23.03 -20.57 -19.52
N GLY A 106 -23.25 -21.84 -19.91
CA GLY A 106 -22.36 -22.52 -20.86
C GLY A 106 -20.90 -22.59 -20.37
N SER A 107 -19.94 -22.40 -21.28
CA SER A 107 -18.49 -22.42 -20.99
C SER A 107 -17.93 -21.05 -20.57
N ILE A 108 -18.78 -20.04 -20.39
CA ILE A 108 -18.36 -18.67 -20.11
C ILE A 108 -18.35 -18.43 -18.61
N VAL A 109 -17.21 -17.97 -18.10
CA VAL A 109 -17.00 -17.54 -16.71
C VAL A 109 -16.90 -16.03 -16.69
N ASP A 110 -17.75 -15.39 -15.89
CA ASP A 110 -17.74 -13.95 -15.67
C ASP A 110 -16.76 -13.62 -14.51
N VAL A 111 -15.84 -12.68 -14.75
CA VAL A 111 -14.87 -12.22 -13.75
C VAL A 111 -15.24 -10.82 -13.30
N PHE A 112 -15.50 -10.68 -12.01
CA PHE A 112 -15.94 -9.42 -11.39
C PHE A 112 -14.83 -8.77 -10.58
N ALA A 113 -14.92 -7.45 -10.39
CA ALA A 113 -14.02 -6.70 -9.52
C ALA A 113 -14.21 -7.10 -8.05
N PRO A 114 -13.16 -7.58 -7.34
CA PRO A 114 -13.26 -7.94 -5.93
C PRO A 114 -13.33 -6.71 -5.02
N VAL A 115 -12.78 -5.58 -5.47
CA VAL A 115 -12.72 -4.29 -4.77
C VAL A 115 -13.03 -3.16 -5.75
N SER A 116 -13.42 -2.00 -5.21
CA SER A 116 -13.51 -0.77 -6.02
C SER A 116 -12.13 -0.13 -6.12
N GLY A 117 -11.83 0.53 -7.23
CA GLY A 117 -10.54 1.21 -7.46
C GLY A 117 -10.30 1.47 -8.94
N THR A 118 -9.09 1.86 -9.28
CA THR A 118 -8.66 2.13 -10.66
C THR A 118 -7.81 0.96 -11.16
N ILE A 119 -7.94 0.61 -12.45
CA ILE A 119 -7.10 -0.40 -13.08
C ILE A 119 -5.71 0.18 -13.32
N THR A 120 -4.73 -0.30 -12.56
CA THR A 120 -3.34 0.18 -12.60
C THR A 120 -2.44 -0.66 -13.49
N GLU A 121 -2.82 -1.92 -13.76
CA GLU A 121 -2.09 -2.79 -14.68
C GLU A 121 -3.07 -3.64 -15.49
N GLN A 122 -2.78 -3.80 -16.76
CA GLN A 122 -3.52 -4.64 -17.67
C GLN A 122 -2.54 -5.49 -18.50
N ASN A 123 -2.43 -6.76 -18.15
CA ASN A 123 -1.55 -7.73 -18.84
C ASN A 123 -2.33 -8.67 -19.75
N ILE A 124 -3.53 -8.27 -20.16
CA ILE A 124 -4.45 -9.08 -20.93
C ILE A 124 -5.08 -8.27 -22.06
N THR A 125 -5.32 -8.95 -23.17
CA THR A 125 -6.03 -8.43 -24.34
C THR A 125 -7.17 -9.37 -24.74
N ASN A 126 -8.09 -8.90 -25.59
CA ASN A 126 -9.10 -9.76 -26.19
C ASN A 126 -8.44 -10.92 -26.93
N ALA A 127 -9.03 -12.10 -26.83
CA ALA A 127 -8.54 -13.36 -27.38
C ALA A 127 -7.25 -13.92 -26.73
N ALA A 128 -6.72 -13.28 -25.69
CA ALA A 128 -5.59 -13.81 -24.94
C ALA A 128 -5.95 -15.12 -24.22
N GLY A 129 -5.00 -16.07 -24.21
CA GLY A 129 -5.11 -17.26 -23.39
C GLY A 129 -4.80 -16.94 -21.92
N VAL A 130 -5.64 -17.41 -21.02
CA VAL A 130 -5.47 -17.33 -19.57
C VAL A 130 -5.13 -18.71 -19.03
N LYS A 131 -4.06 -18.81 -18.25
CA LYS A 131 -3.67 -20.03 -17.54
C LYS A 131 -3.72 -19.77 -16.03
N THR A 132 -4.19 -20.77 -15.28
CA THR A 132 -4.25 -20.72 -13.81
C THR A 132 -2.96 -21.18 -13.13
N LEU A 133 -1.86 -21.31 -13.87
CA LEU A 133 -0.57 -21.74 -13.32
C LEU A 133 0.06 -20.66 -12.42
N ASP A 134 0.72 -21.08 -11.36
CA ASP A 134 1.27 -20.25 -10.28
C ASP A 134 2.24 -19.12 -10.70
N ASN A 135 2.74 -19.13 -11.95
CA ASN A 135 3.66 -18.12 -12.48
C ASN A 135 3.05 -17.22 -13.56
N SER A 136 1.73 -17.19 -13.72
CA SER A 136 1.11 -16.27 -14.67
C SER A 136 1.03 -14.86 -14.08
N PRO A 137 1.39 -13.80 -14.84
CA PRO A 137 1.22 -12.43 -14.37
C PRO A 137 -0.26 -12.14 -14.06
N ASN A 138 -0.50 -11.23 -13.13
CA ASN A 138 -1.87 -10.78 -12.84
C ASN A 138 -2.52 -10.25 -14.11
N LEU A 139 -3.75 -10.69 -14.40
CA LEU A 139 -4.48 -10.27 -15.60
C LEU A 139 -4.80 -8.78 -15.56
N LEU A 140 -5.28 -8.34 -14.42
CA LEU A 140 -5.64 -6.97 -14.10
C LEU A 140 -5.24 -6.70 -12.64
N THR A 141 -4.68 -5.51 -12.38
CA THR A 141 -4.44 -5.02 -11.02
C THR A 141 -5.37 -3.85 -10.75
N ILE A 142 -6.17 -3.95 -9.69
CA ILE A 142 -7.06 -2.88 -9.24
C ILE A 142 -6.45 -2.30 -7.97
N SER A 143 -6.19 -1.00 -7.96
CA SER A 143 -5.62 -0.28 -6.82
C SER A 143 -6.57 0.82 -6.35
N ASP A 144 -6.72 0.93 -5.03
CA ASP A 144 -7.37 2.08 -4.43
C ASP A 144 -6.36 3.24 -4.39
N LEU A 145 -6.61 4.25 -5.22
CA LEU A 145 -5.77 5.44 -5.32
C LEU A 145 -6.30 6.62 -4.49
N SER A 146 -7.33 6.41 -3.67
CA SER A 146 -7.87 7.46 -2.78
C SER A 146 -6.88 7.92 -1.72
N ARG A 147 -5.94 7.04 -1.36
CA ARG A 147 -4.82 7.32 -0.46
C ARG A 147 -3.53 6.83 -1.11
N VAL A 148 -2.49 7.62 -0.97
CA VAL A 148 -1.16 7.30 -1.49
C VAL A 148 -0.10 7.38 -0.41
N TRP A 149 0.97 6.65 -0.63
CA TRP A 149 2.15 6.66 0.22
C TRP A 149 3.29 7.34 -0.51
N ILE A 150 3.91 8.31 0.15
CA ILE A 150 5.18 8.88 -0.30
C ILE A 150 6.28 8.20 0.49
N LEU A 151 7.19 7.56 -0.21
CA LEU A 151 8.39 6.94 0.37
C LEU A 151 9.53 7.95 0.29
N CYS A 152 9.92 8.48 1.44
CA CYS A 152 10.96 9.47 1.57
C CYS A 152 12.26 8.80 2.04
N ASP A 153 13.38 9.16 1.44
CA ASP A 153 14.71 8.79 1.90
C ASP A 153 15.21 9.86 2.87
N VAL A 154 15.23 9.54 4.16
CA VAL A 154 15.67 10.45 5.24
C VAL A 154 17.06 10.04 5.68
N ASN A 155 18.00 10.98 5.70
CA ASN A 155 19.38 10.74 6.16
C ASN A 155 19.42 10.31 7.63
N GLU A 156 20.41 9.49 7.98
CA GLU A 156 20.63 9.02 9.35
C GLU A 156 20.72 10.17 10.37
N ASN A 157 21.37 11.27 10.00
CA ASN A 157 21.52 12.44 10.86
C ASN A 157 20.22 13.19 11.15
N ASP A 158 19.26 13.14 10.23
CA ASP A 158 17.97 13.82 10.32
C ASP A 158 16.88 12.94 10.93
N LEU A 159 17.13 11.62 10.98
CA LEU A 159 16.17 10.64 11.47
C LEU A 159 15.67 10.90 12.90
N PRO A 160 16.53 11.35 13.87
CA PRO A 160 16.05 11.66 15.21
C PRO A 160 15.03 12.81 15.29
N ALA A 161 14.97 13.65 14.25
CA ALA A 161 14.00 14.74 14.16
C ALA A 161 12.64 14.32 13.63
N VAL A 162 12.53 13.13 13.01
CA VAL A 162 11.29 12.61 12.40
C VAL A 162 10.64 11.59 13.33
N ARG A 163 9.35 11.76 13.62
CA ARG A 163 8.59 10.88 14.50
C ARG A 163 7.34 10.36 13.84
N MET A 164 6.87 9.22 14.31
CA MET A 164 5.56 8.69 13.92
C MET A 164 4.45 9.70 14.22
N GLY A 165 3.57 9.93 13.23
CA GLY A 165 2.46 10.88 13.33
C GLY A 165 2.81 12.32 12.96
N ASP A 166 4.07 12.67 12.77
CA ASP A 166 4.48 14.02 12.37
C ASP A 166 3.83 14.43 11.05
N LYS A 167 3.50 15.70 10.96
CA LYS A 167 2.99 16.28 9.72
C LYS A 167 4.13 16.49 8.73
N ALA A 168 3.85 16.18 7.48
CA ALA A 168 4.75 16.45 6.38
C ALA A 168 4.02 17.20 5.26
N GLU A 169 4.63 18.25 4.74
CA GLU A 169 4.20 18.92 3.53
C GLU A 169 4.80 18.21 2.33
N ILE A 170 3.94 17.83 1.40
CA ILE A 170 4.34 17.10 0.19
C ILE A 170 4.12 17.99 -1.03
N ARG A 171 5.15 18.12 -1.84
CA ARG A 171 5.12 18.82 -3.13
C ARG A 171 5.53 17.84 -4.22
N ALA A 172 4.58 17.48 -5.07
CA ALA A 172 4.89 16.66 -6.24
C ALA A 172 5.62 17.51 -7.28
N THR A 173 6.64 16.94 -7.93
CA THR A 173 7.40 17.67 -8.97
C THR A 173 6.49 18.10 -10.14
N ALA A 174 5.46 17.31 -10.45
CA ALA A 174 4.49 17.63 -11.49
C ALA A 174 3.54 18.79 -11.11
N TYR A 175 3.36 19.06 -9.82
CA TYR A 175 2.45 20.07 -9.27
C TYR A 175 3.14 20.90 -8.17
N PRO A 176 4.12 21.77 -8.52
CA PRO A 176 4.97 22.44 -7.53
C PRO A 176 4.23 23.47 -6.67
N ASN A 177 3.10 23.97 -7.17
CA ASN A 177 2.29 24.96 -6.46
C ASN A 177 1.27 24.33 -5.49
N ASP A 178 1.00 23.03 -5.64
CA ASP A 178 0.04 22.31 -4.80
C ASP A 178 0.75 21.68 -3.61
N VAL A 179 0.52 22.23 -2.43
CA VAL A 179 1.06 21.69 -1.18
C VAL A 179 0.04 20.74 -0.57
N LEU A 180 0.38 19.48 -0.54
CA LEU A 180 -0.43 18.44 0.09
C LEU A 180 0.10 18.14 1.49
N THR A 181 -0.78 17.80 2.41
CA THR A 181 -0.39 17.48 3.79
C THR A 181 -0.58 15.99 4.05
N GLY A 182 0.47 15.34 4.51
CA GLY A 182 0.48 13.95 4.94
C GLY A 182 0.92 13.79 6.39
N ARG A 183 0.92 12.53 6.85
CA ARG A 183 1.45 12.15 8.17
C ARG A 183 2.41 10.98 8.03
N VAL A 184 3.47 11.00 8.83
CA VAL A 184 4.40 9.87 8.96
C VAL A 184 3.64 8.68 9.52
N SER A 185 3.53 7.62 8.72
CA SER A 185 2.83 6.38 9.07
C SER A 185 3.77 5.22 9.36
N ASN A 186 5.04 5.31 8.94
CA ASN A 186 6.06 4.31 9.24
C ASN A 186 7.46 4.91 9.06
N ILE A 187 8.39 4.48 9.92
CA ILE A 187 9.82 4.77 9.81
C ILE A 187 10.51 3.41 9.70
N GLY A 188 11.23 3.19 8.60
CA GLY A 188 11.95 1.94 8.34
C GLY A 188 13.00 1.66 9.42
N ALA A 189 13.04 0.41 9.90
CA ALA A 189 14.01 -0.03 10.90
C ALA A 189 15.40 -0.34 10.30
N ILE A 190 15.51 -0.35 8.98
CA ILE A 190 16.76 -0.71 8.27
C ILE A 190 17.19 0.50 7.45
N LEU A 191 18.47 0.86 7.58
CA LEU A 191 19.10 1.87 6.73
C LEU A 191 19.59 1.23 5.43
N ASP A 192 19.45 1.96 4.34
CA ASP A 192 20.15 1.63 3.09
C ASP A 192 21.66 1.88 3.31
N PRO A 193 22.52 0.84 3.21
CA PRO A 193 23.93 0.98 3.50
C PRO A 193 24.70 1.86 2.50
N ASN A 194 24.18 2.01 1.28
CA ASN A 194 24.83 2.80 0.23
C ASN A 194 24.50 4.28 0.37
N LEU A 195 23.22 4.59 0.64
CA LEU A 195 22.71 5.95 0.73
C LEU A 195 22.73 6.49 2.17
N ARG A 196 22.86 5.63 3.17
CA ARG A 196 22.72 5.93 4.60
C ARG A 196 21.41 6.65 4.93
N THR A 197 20.33 6.17 4.31
CA THR A 197 18.99 6.72 4.48
C THR A 197 18.04 5.67 5.04
N ALA A 198 17.06 6.10 5.85
CA ALA A 198 15.90 5.30 6.23
C ALA A 198 14.72 5.63 5.34
N LYS A 199 13.94 4.61 4.98
CA LYS A 199 12.66 4.80 4.28
C LYS A 199 11.59 5.25 5.26
N VAL A 200 11.14 6.49 5.12
CA VAL A 200 10.02 7.05 5.89
C VAL A 200 8.79 7.09 5.00
N ARG A 201 7.71 6.47 5.45
CA ARG A 201 6.43 6.44 4.73
C ARG A 201 5.51 7.54 5.25
N VAL A 202 5.14 8.44 4.37
CA VAL A 202 4.13 9.47 4.63
C VAL A 202 2.85 9.07 3.91
N GLU A 203 1.75 9.00 4.63
CA GLU A 203 0.43 8.70 4.10
C GLU A 203 -0.38 9.99 3.97
N LEU A 204 -1.05 10.16 2.81
CA LEU A 204 -1.90 11.30 2.55
C LEU A 204 -3.11 10.92 1.66
N PRO A 205 -4.24 11.63 1.80
CA PRO A 205 -5.36 11.50 0.88
C PRO A 205 -4.95 12.05 -0.50
N ASN A 206 -5.34 11.34 -1.55
CA ASN A 206 -5.09 11.75 -2.92
C ASN A 206 -6.31 12.50 -3.48
N PRO A 207 -6.19 13.78 -3.82
CA PRO A 207 -7.28 14.52 -4.45
C PRO A 207 -7.47 14.16 -5.95
N GLY A 208 -6.85 13.07 -6.43
CA GLY A 208 -6.90 12.64 -7.83
C GLY A 208 -5.74 13.19 -8.69
N LEU A 209 -4.83 13.96 -8.08
CA LEU A 209 -3.67 14.55 -8.78
C LEU A 209 -2.46 13.60 -8.80
N LEU A 210 -2.25 12.85 -7.72
CA LEU A 210 -1.07 12.03 -7.56
C LEU A 210 -1.22 10.69 -8.28
N ARG A 211 -0.18 10.28 -8.97
CA ARG A 211 -0.08 8.99 -9.66
C ARG A 211 1.09 8.19 -9.09
N VAL A 212 0.94 6.88 -9.07
CA VAL A 212 2.04 5.98 -8.66
C VAL A 212 3.25 6.21 -9.57
N GLY A 213 4.44 6.29 -8.97
CA GLY A 213 5.70 6.57 -9.69
C GLY A 213 6.06 8.05 -9.84
N MET A 214 5.23 8.98 -9.34
CA MET A 214 5.60 10.41 -9.33
C MET A 214 6.68 10.68 -8.28
N PHE A 215 7.59 11.61 -8.60
CA PHE A 215 8.55 12.17 -7.64
C PHE A 215 7.91 13.28 -6.83
N ALA A 216 8.24 13.31 -5.54
CA ALA A 216 7.77 14.33 -4.62
C ALA A 216 8.84 14.67 -3.59
N THR A 217 8.80 15.91 -3.09
CA THR A 217 9.61 16.34 -1.95
C THR A 217 8.72 16.43 -0.72
N ALA A 218 9.20 15.89 0.40
CA ALA A 218 8.54 15.97 1.70
C ALA A 218 9.33 16.91 2.62
N THR A 219 8.64 17.87 3.22
CA THR A 219 9.18 18.74 4.27
C THR A 219 8.57 18.32 5.60
N PHE A 220 9.40 17.84 6.53
CA PHE A 220 8.97 17.45 7.87
C PHE A 220 9.04 18.65 8.81
N HIS A 221 7.97 18.88 9.56
CA HIS A 221 7.93 19.89 10.60
C HIS A 221 8.12 19.20 11.96
N ALA A 222 9.32 19.33 12.54
CA ALA A 222 9.60 18.79 13.87
C ALA A 222 8.74 19.49 14.92
N GLN A 223 8.08 18.74 15.78
CA GLN A 223 7.24 19.30 16.85
C GLN A 223 8.07 19.91 18.00
N LYS A 224 9.34 19.57 18.09
CA LYS A 224 10.22 20.06 19.15
C LYS A 224 10.82 21.40 18.73
N GLN A 225 10.36 22.48 19.34
CA GLN A 225 11.05 23.76 19.27
C GLN A 225 12.39 23.65 20.02
N VAL A 226 13.47 23.83 19.29
CA VAL A 226 14.81 23.92 19.88
C VAL A 226 15.18 25.39 19.97
N THR A 227 15.30 25.90 21.19
CA THR A 227 15.80 27.27 21.40
C THR A 227 17.31 27.24 21.17
N ARG A 228 17.78 28.03 20.22
CA ARG A 228 19.20 28.16 19.88
C ARG A 228 19.66 29.58 20.16
N VAL A 229 20.88 29.71 20.69
CA VAL A 229 21.54 30.99 20.79
C VAL A 229 22.12 31.34 19.44
N VAL A 230 21.69 32.44 18.86
CA VAL A 230 22.12 32.89 17.52
C VAL A 230 22.67 34.31 17.59
N VAL A 231 23.70 34.58 16.82
CA VAL A 231 24.30 35.92 16.68
C VAL A 231 24.50 36.21 15.18
N PRO A 232 24.61 37.46 14.77
CA PRO A 232 25.06 37.79 13.41
C PRO A 232 26.42 37.13 13.10
N ALA A 233 26.60 36.59 11.90
CA ALA A 233 27.87 35.95 11.55
C ALA A 233 29.09 36.90 11.68
N SER A 234 28.88 38.20 11.48
CA SER A 234 29.92 39.26 11.68
C SER A 234 30.34 39.44 13.13
N ALA A 235 29.54 38.95 14.10
CA ALA A 235 29.89 38.98 15.54
C ALA A 235 30.85 37.86 15.93
N VAL A 236 31.00 36.83 15.10
CA VAL A 236 31.91 35.70 15.35
C VAL A 236 33.22 35.92 14.58
N MET A 237 34.30 35.91 15.33
CA MET A 237 35.63 36.05 14.79
C MET A 237 36.38 34.73 14.88
N HIS A 238 36.87 34.24 13.73
CA HIS A 238 37.70 33.03 13.65
C HIS A 238 39.17 33.42 13.79
N LEU A 239 39.81 33.02 14.90
CA LEU A 239 41.20 33.29 15.11
C LEU A 239 41.91 32.03 15.63
N ARG A 240 42.95 31.56 14.94
CA ARG A 240 43.79 30.40 15.32
C ARG A 240 42.98 29.16 15.66
N ASP A 241 42.10 28.74 14.72
CA ASP A 241 41.22 27.58 14.87
C ASP A 241 40.22 27.62 16.04
N ARG A 242 39.91 28.83 16.52
CA ARG A 242 38.90 29.04 17.56
C ARG A 242 37.99 30.19 17.21
N ASP A 243 36.76 30.08 17.70
CA ASP A 243 35.72 31.08 17.50
C ASP A 243 35.63 31.98 18.73
N TRP A 244 35.55 33.29 18.51
CA TRP A 244 35.49 34.28 19.55
C TRP A 244 34.35 35.24 19.32
N VAL A 245 33.73 35.69 20.40
CA VAL A 245 32.76 36.78 20.40
C VAL A 245 33.16 37.81 21.45
N TYR A 246 32.76 39.05 21.20
CA TYR A 246 32.92 40.13 22.20
C TYR A 246 31.58 40.36 22.89
N VAL A 247 31.58 40.12 24.22
CA VAL A 247 30.40 40.28 25.11
C VAL A 247 30.50 41.56 25.89
N SER A 248 29.44 42.35 25.95
CA SER A 248 29.36 43.55 26.79
C SER A 248 29.08 43.15 28.24
N LYS A 249 29.94 43.58 29.19
CA LYS A 249 29.73 43.43 30.64
C LYS A 249 29.02 44.61 31.30
N GLY A 250 28.59 45.60 30.48
CA GLY A 250 28.02 46.84 30.97
C GLY A 250 29.04 47.99 30.95
N GLY A 251 28.58 49.22 30.62
CA GLY A 251 29.48 50.36 30.36
C GLY A 251 30.37 50.10 29.12
N GLU A 252 31.63 50.54 29.21
CA GLU A 252 32.63 50.33 28.14
C GLU A 252 33.40 49.03 28.26
N ALA A 253 33.11 48.18 29.25
CA ALA A 253 33.84 46.92 29.48
C ALA A 253 33.39 45.84 28.48
N VAL A 254 34.36 45.32 27.70
CA VAL A 254 34.20 44.27 26.71
C VAL A 254 35.02 43.04 27.11
N GLU A 255 34.41 41.88 27.10
CA GLU A 255 35.05 40.60 27.32
C GLU A 255 35.13 39.82 26.00
N ARG A 256 36.34 39.40 25.63
CA ARG A 256 36.54 38.44 24.57
C ARG A 256 36.31 37.04 25.10
N ARG A 257 35.31 36.33 24.59
CA ARG A 257 34.93 35.02 25.07
C ARG A 257 35.01 34.00 23.93
N MET A 258 35.59 32.85 24.23
CA MET A 258 35.67 31.73 23.34
C MET A 258 34.29 31.07 23.24
N VAL A 259 33.82 30.77 22.04
CA VAL A 259 32.57 30.10 21.75
C VAL A 259 32.81 28.92 20.83
N VAL A 260 31.83 28.03 20.74
CA VAL A 260 31.78 27.00 19.74
C VAL A 260 30.63 27.37 18.77
N ALA A 261 30.99 27.76 17.55
CA ALA A 261 30.04 28.07 16.51
C ALA A 261 29.47 26.77 15.92
N GLY A 262 28.18 26.78 15.64
CA GLY A 262 27.41 25.70 15.01
C GLY A 262 27.21 25.94 13.52
N GLN A 263 26.00 25.64 13.05
CA GLN A 263 25.64 25.82 11.65
C GLN A 263 25.34 27.31 11.33
N MET A 264 25.68 27.72 10.11
CA MET A 264 25.21 28.99 9.58
C MET A 264 23.73 28.85 9.19
N LEU A 265 22.91 29.75 9.74
CA LEU A 265 21.46 29.82 9.53
C LEU A 265 21.13 30.82 8.43
N PRO A 266 19.88 30.82 7.90
CA PRO A 266 19.42 31.88 7.01
C PRO A 266 19.61 33.27 7.60
N ASP A 267 19.60 34.31 6.76
CA ASP A 267 19.79 35.71 7.14
C ASP A 267 21.16 36.05 7.75
N LYS A 268 22.20 35.27 7.41
CA LYS A 268 23.57 35.48 7.89
C LYS A 268 23.68 35.41 9.43
N MET A 269 22.85 34.57 10.06
CA MET A 269 22.93 34.26 11.47
C MET A 269 23.81 33.04 11.73
N GLN A 270 24.62 33.09 12.78
CA GLN A 270 25.49 31.99 13.23
C GLN A 270 24.94 31.40 14.52
N GLU A 271 24.72 30.08 14.55
CA GLU A 271 24.38 29.37 15.77
C GLU A 271 25.59 29.30 16.71
N ILE A 272 25.37 29.47 18.01
CA ILE A 272 26.39 29.27 19.06
C ILE A 272 25.97 28.07 19.91
N ILE A 273 26.77 27.01 19.86
CA ILE A 273 26.48 25.74 20.55
C ILE A 273 26.83 25.88 22.05
N SER A 274 27.96 26.59 22.37
CA SER A 274 28.39 26.81 23.72
C SER A 274 29.23 28.06 23.86
N GLY A 275 29.34 28.60 25.09
CA GLY A 275 30.15 29.78 25.41
C GLY A 275 29.36 31.09 25.50
N LEU A 276 28.07 31.10 25.07
CA LEU A 276 27.21 32.30 25.12
C LEU A 276 25.83 31.93 25.70
N GLY A 277 25.32 32.75 26.59
CA GLY A 277 24.00 32.61 27.18
C GLY A 277 22.92 33.40 26.42
N ALA A 278 21.67 32.92 26.50
CA ALA A 278 20.54 33.66 25.94
C ALA A 278 20.38 35.00 26.64
N GLY A 279 20.23 36.10 25.86
CA GLY A 279 20.06 37.46 26.38
C GLY A 279 21.37 38.24 26.66
N GLU A 280 22.53 37.64 26.48
CA GLU A 280 23.81 38.35 26.54
C GLU A 280 23.94 39.28 25.32
N ARG A 281 24.49 40.47 25.54
CA ARG A 281 24.73 41.44 24.48
C ARG A 281 26.09 41.23 23.85
N VAL A 282 26.09 40.99 22.53
CA VAL A 282 27.32 40.82 21.76
C VAL A 282 27.51 41.98 20.80
N PHE A 283 28.75 42.30 20.48
CA PHE A 283 29.08 43.29 19.45
C PHE A 283 28.89 42.61 18.07
N THR A 284 28.16 43.33 17.20
CA THR A 284 27.78 42.80 15.88
C THR A 284 28.91 42.80 14.86
N ASP A 285 29.98 43.54 15.11
CA ASP A 285 31.16 43.62 14.25
C ASP A 285 32.46 43.38 15.05
N ALA A 286 32.82 42.11 15.15
CA ALA A 286 33.95 41.69 15.97
C ALA A 286 35.32 42.12 15.41
N LEU A 287 35.42 42.27 14.07
CA LEU A 287 36.65 42.68 13.40
C LEU A 287 37.01 44.16 13.65
N VAL A 288 36.02 45.04 13.59
CA VAL A 288 36.20 46.46 13.86
C VAL A 288 36.61 46.68 15.32
N LEU A 289 36.04 45.97 16.24
CA LEU A 289 36.33 46.09 17.66
C LEU A 289 37.78 45.61 17.95
N GLN A 290 38.26 44.55 17.32
CA GLN A 290 39.62 44.05 17.49
C GLN A 290 40.67 45.11 17.06
N THR A 291 40.47 45.74 15.91
CA THR A 291 41.38 46.80 15.42
C THR A 291 41.42 48.01 16.31
N THR A 292 40.34 48.28 17.06
CA THR A 292 40.25 49.41 17.99
C THR A 292 40.95 49.10 19.33
N ILE A 293 40.96 47.83 19.78
CA ILE A 293 41.57 47.42 21.07
C ILE A 293 43.10 47.20 20.91
N GLU A 294 43.60 46.93 19.70
CA GLU A 294 45.01 46.72 19.42
C GLU A 294 45.79 48.02 19.07
N GLN A 295 45.12 49.19 19.03
CA GLN A 295 45.70 50.52 18.97
C GLN A 295 45.81 51.12 20.35
#